data_a2cf057a17e55ed71624aa9340fdf51a
#
_entry.id   a2cf057a17e55ed71624aa9340fdf51a
#
_cell.length_a   1.000
_cell.length_b   1.000
_cell.length_c   1.000
_cell.angle_alpha   90.00
_cell.angle_beta   90.00
_cell.angle_gamma   90.00
#
_symmetry.space_group_name_H-M   'P 1'
#
loop_
_entity.id
_entity.type
_entity.pdbx_description
1 polymer ?
#
loop_
_entity_poly.entity_id
_entity_poly.type
_entity_poly.pdbx_seq_one_letter_code
_entity_poly.pdbx_strand_id
1 'polypeptide(L)'
;MDEQFVHEDQMRNARTQGVGSMVSEQNRQNALELMRKMHKIDTQNAATKATIDANLKKALECVDNVRDFVNDSNHVLGNPTTKHGEYAEQVDINFHNADQIMHNRRADATKDGVGRTAPEDYRVNGVAVQSKYINGTNNSLSHVLEHLEKYKDINFGQ
;
A
#
# COMPACT_ATOMS: atom_id res chain seq x y z
N MET A 1 33.84 -74.49 4.04
CA MET A 1 33.45 -73.09 3.82
C MET A 1 33.36 -72.46 5.21
N ASP A 2 34.17 -71.48 5.48
CA ASP A 2 34.50 -71.00 6.84
C ASP A 2 33.30 -70.29 7.43
N GLU A 3 32.75 -70.75 8.56
CA GLU A 3 31.62 -70.13 9.29
C GLU A 3 31.91 -68.70 9.64
N GLN A 4 33.18 -68.33 9.82
CA GLN A 4 33.65 -67.01 10.08
C GLN A 4 33.43 -66.04 8.90
N PHE A 5 33.59 -66.49 7.66
CA PHE A 5 33.38 -65.73 6.45
C PHE A 5 31.90 -65.41 6.21
N VAL A 6 31.02 -66.36 6.51
CA VAL A 6 29.56 -66.16 6.39
C VAL A 6 29.05 -65.16 7.44
N HIS A 7 29.63 -65.15 8.60
CA HIS A 7 29.22 -64.22 9.68
C HIS A 7 29.68 -62.79 9.37
N GLU A 8 30.88 -62.57 8.81
CA GLU A 8 31.36 -61.27 8.38
C GLU A 8 30.52 -60.67 7.26
N ASP A 9 30.11 -61.45 6.27
CA ASP A 9 29.24 -61.01 5.18
C ASP A 9 27.84 -60.64 5.68
N GLN A 10 27.27 -61.39 6.61
CA GLN A 10 26.00 -61.09 7.22
C GLN A 10 26.05 -59.73 8.02
N MET A 11 27.11 -59.52 8.76
CA MET A 11 27.35 -58.30 9.48
C MET A 11 27.54 -57.10 8.56
N ARG A 12 28.24 -57.27 7.45
CA ARG A 12 28.41 -56.21 6.42
C ARG A 12 27.09 -55.83 5.76
N ASN A 13 26.29 -56.81 5.40
CA ASN A 13 24.97 -56.64 4.80
C ASN A 13 24.01 -55.93 5.77
N ALA A 14 23.99 -56.32 7.04
CA ALA A 14 23.17 -55.63 8.06
C ALA A 14 23.55 -54.18 8.28
N ARG A 15 24.87 -53.87 8.30
CA ARG A 15 25.35 -52.47 8.38
C ARG A 15 24.95 -51.65 7.14
N THR A 16 25.09 -52.21 5.93
CA THR A 16 24.72 -51.54 4.67
C THR A 16 23.22 -51.25 4.63
N GLN A 17 22.38 -52.19 5.03
CA GLN A 17 20.93 -52.01 5.13
C GLN A 17 20.56 -50.96 6.19
N GLY A 18 21.22 -50.97 7.35
CA GLY A 18 21.01 -49.96 8.40
C GLY A 18 21.35 -48.56 7.92
N VAL A 19 22.47 -48.38 7.26
CA VAL A 19 22.86 -47.07 6.70
C VAL A 19 21.89 -46.63 5.59
N GLY A 20 21.48 -47.56 4.72
CA GLY A 20 20.50 -47.27 3.66
C GLY A 20 19.14 -46.81 4.21
N SER A 21 18.65 -47.43 5.27
CA SER A 21 17.40 -47.02 5.91
C SER A 21 17.51 -45.67 6.61
N MET A 22 18.62 -45.38 7.27
CA MET A 22 18.86 -44.06 7.89
C MET A 22 18.92 -42.94 6.87
N VAL A 23 19.62 -43.14 5.74
CA VAL A 23 19.70 -42.13 4.65
C VAL A 23 18.31 -41.92 4.02
N SER A 24 17.54 -42.98 3.82
CA SER A 24 16.17 -42.88 3.29
C SER A 24 15.24 -42.12 4.22
N GLU A 25 15.30 -42.34 5.52
CA GLU A 25 14.53 -41.59 6.51
C GLU A 25 14.95 -40.12 6.57
N GLN A 26 16.24 -39.84 6.53
CA GLN A 26 16.73 -38.45 6.49
C GLN A 26 16.22 -37.72 5.25
N ASN A 27 16.28 -38.37 4.07
CA ASN A 27 15.76 -37.80 2.83
C ASN A 27 14.24 -37.54 2.92
N ARG A 28 13.49 -38.45 3.53
CA ARG A 28 12.06 -38.27 3.77
C ARG A 28 11.77 -37.08 4.67
N GLN A 29 12.52 -36.92 5.74
CA GLN A 29 12.39 -35.78 6.67
C GLN A 29 12.72 -34.45 5.96
N ASN A 30 13.79 -34.40 5.20
CA ASN A 30 14.17 -33.24 4.42
C ASN A 30 13.09 -32.85 3.39
N ALA A 31 12.49 -33.83 2.72
CA ALA A 31 11.40 -33.61 1.77
C ALA A 31 10.16 -33.03 2.46
N LEU A 32 9.78 -33.57 3.63
CA LEU A 32 8.65 -33.06 4.42
C LEU A 32 8.90 -31.63 4.90
N GLU A 33 10.11 -31.32 5.34
CA GLU A 33 10.48 -29.97 5.76
C GLU A 33 10.40 -28.98 4.58
N LEU A 34 10.90 -29.39 3.42
CA LEU A 34 10.82 -28.58 2.21
C LEU A 34 9.37 -28.31 1.81
N MET A 35 8.51 -29.34 1.82
CA MET A 35 7.07 -29.18 1.54
C MET A 35 6.41 -28.20 2.51
N ARG A 36 6.72 -28.26 3.80
CA ARG A 36 6.20 -27.32 4.80
C ARG A 36 6.65 -25.88 4.52
N LYS A 37 7.93 -25.68 4.15
CA LYS A 37 8.46 -24.38 3.76
C LYS A 37 7.76 -23.83 2.53
N MET A 38 7.59 -24.65 1.49
CA MET A 38 6.86 -24.27 0.28
C MET A 38 5.41 -23.88 0.58
N HIS A 39 4.68 -24.69 1.33
CA HIS A 39 3.30 -24.39 1.72
C HIS A 39 3.20 -23.05 2.49
N LYS A 40 4.14 -22.77 3.40
CA LYS A 40 4.18 -21.49 4.11
C LYS A 40 4.39 -20.31 3.17
N ILE A 41 5.31 -20.43 2.20
CA ILE A 41 5.57 -19.40 1.19
C ILE A 41 4.33 -19.18 0.32
N ASP A 42 3.68 -20.24 -0.14
CA ASP A 42 2.48 -20.14 -0.97
C ASP A 42 1.34 -19.45 -0.22
N THR A 43 1.15 -19.77 1.05
CA THR A 43 0.15 -19.13 1.90
C THR A 43 0.45 -17.64 2.10
N GLN A 44 1.71 -17.29 2.35
CA GLN A 44 2.14 -15.89 2.49
C GLN A 44 1.95 -15.11 1.19
N ASN A 45 2.31 -15.70 0.05
CA ASN A 45 2.15 -15.08 -1.26
C ASN A 45 0.66 -14.86 -1.59
N ALA A 46 -0.21 -15.83 -1.29
CA ALA A 46 -1.65 -15.69 -1.49
C ALA A 46 -2.23 -14.54 -0.63
N ALA A 47 -1.83 -14.44 0.64
CA ALA A 47 -2.25 -13.35 1.54
C ALA A 47 -1.74 -11.99 1.06
N THR A 48 -0.48 -11.90 0.63
CA THR A 48 0.11 -10.67 0.09
C THR A 48 -0.64 -10.23 -1.18
N LYS A 49 -0.90 -11.15 -2.10
CA LYS A 49 -1.67 -10.88 -3.32
C LYS A 49 -3.06 -10.34 -3.00
N ALA A 50 -3.78 -11.00 -2.07
CA ALA A 50 -5.11 -10.56 -1.67
C ALA A 50 -5.10 -9.13 -1.09
N THR A 51 -4.05 -8.76 -0.32
CA THR A 51 -3.88 -7.41 0.21
C THR A 51 -3.63 -6.40 -0.92
N ILE A 52 -2.75 -6.72 -1.87
CA ILE A 52 -2.48 -5.86 -3.03
C ILE A 52 -3.74 -5.64 -3.86
N ASP A 53 -4.49 -6.71 -4.16
CA ASP A 53 -5.73 -6.63 -4.94
C ASP A 53 -6.80 -5.77 -4.22
N ALA A 54 -6.92 -5.91 -2.90
CA ALA A 54 -7.83 -5.11 -2.09
C ALA A 54 -7.42 -3.62 -2.05
N ASN A 55 -6.13 -3.33 -1.92
CA ASN A 55 -5.61 -1.97 -1.93
C ASN A 55 -5.80 -1.32 -3.31
N LEU A 56 -5.50 -2.04 -4.39
CA LEU A 56 -5.73 -1.56 -5.75
C LEU A 56 -7.19 -1.17 -5.97
N LYS A 57 -8.13 -2.03 -5.54
CA LYS A 57 -9.55 -1.73 -5.64
C LYS A 57 -9.91 -0.42 -4.93
N LYS A 58 -9.47 -0.24 -3.68
CA LYS A 58 -9.73 0.99 -2.91
C LYS A 58 -9.06 2.23 -3.52
N ALA A 59 -7.85 2.09 -4.06
CA ALA A 59 -7.18 3.18 -4.74
C ALA A 59 -7.92 3.60 -6.03
N LEU A 60 -8.47 2.63 -6.78
CA LEU A 60 -9.32 2.91 -7.93
C LEU A 60 -10.63 3.61 -7.53
N GLU A 61 -11.22 3.27 -6.38
CA GLU A 61 -12.39 3.99 -5.85
C GLU A 61 -12.07 5.48 -5.60
N CYS A 62 -10.86 5.82 -5.15
CA CYS A 62 -10.44 7.22 -5.04
C CYS A 62 -10.40 7.92 -6.40
N VAL A 63 -9.90 7.26 -7.44
CA VAL A 63 -9.88 7.81 -8.80
C VAL A 63 -11.30 7.98 -9.35
N ASP A 64 -12.18 7.01 -9.09
CA ASP A 64 -13.58 7.06 -9.49
C ASP A 64 -14.29 8.24 -8.79
N ASN A 65 -14.01 8.52 -7.53
CA ASN A 65 -14.55 9.69 -6.82
C ASN A 65 -14.20 11.01 -7.54
N VAL A 66 -12.95 11.16 -8.02
CA VAL A 66 -12.57 12.34 -8.83
C VAL A 66 -13.37 12.41 -10.12
N ARG A 67 -13.47 11.29 -10.82
CA ARG A 67 -14.22 11.22 -12.08
C ARG A 67 -15.68 11.58 -11.88
N ASP A 68 -16.32 11.05 -10.85
CA ASP A 68 -17.72 11.28 -10.55
C ASP A 68 -17.96 12.74 -10.13
N PHE A 69 -17.04 13.32 -9.34
CA PHE A 69 -17.09 14.73 -8.99
C PHE A 69 -16.98 15.66 -10.20
N VAL A 70 -16.06 15.36 -11.13
CA VAL A 70 -15.89 16.16 -12.36
C VAL A 70 -17.10 16.05 -13.28
N ASN A 71 -17.76 14.90 -13.31
CA ASN A 71 -18.92 14.67 -14.18
C ASN A 71 -20.25 15.18 -13.60
N ASP A 72 -20.32 15.46 -12.30
CA ASP A 72 -21.52 16.02 -11.68
C ASP A 72 -21.48 17.55 -11.69
N SER A 73 -22.24 18.13 -12.63
CA SER A 73 -22.36 19.59 -12.81
C SER A 73 -22.97 20.31 -11.59
N ASN A 74 -23.62 19.60 -10.66
CA ASN A 74 -24.26 20.19 -9.49
C ASN A 74 -23.27 20.45 -8.34
N HIS A 75 -22.16 19.76 -8.31
CA HIS A 75 -21.14 19.91 -7.25
C HIS A 75 -20.26 21.14 -7.42
N VAL A 76 -20.05 21.61 -8.66
CA VAL A 76 -19.14 22.71 -8.95
C VAL A 76 -19.92 24.02 -9.10
N LEU A 77 -20.05 24.76 -8.01
CA LEU A 77 -20.87 25.98 -7.92
C LEU A 77 -20.12 27.26 -8.39
N GLY A 78 -18.85 27.14 -8.78
CA GLY A 78 -18.04 28.29 -9.23
C GLY A 78 -18.32 28.73 -10.67
N ASN A 79 -17.90 29.93 -11.00
CA ASN A 79 -17.86 30.38 -12.39
C ASN A 79 -16.73 29.62 -13.16
N PRO A 80 -16.68 29.69 -14.50
CA PRO A 80 -15.65 28.99 -15.27
C PRO A 80 -14.19 29.28 -14.86
N THR A 81 -13.92 30.41 -14.19
CA THR A 81 -12.57 30.79 -13.75
C THR A 81 -12.21 30.26 -12.38
N THR A 82 -13.18 29.86 -11.54
CA THR A 82 -12.95 29.36 -10.17
C THR A 82 -13.13 27.85 -10.01
N LYS A 83 -13.79 27.22 -10.97
CA LYS A 83 -14.04 25.76 -10.97
C LYS A 83 -12.76 24.91 -10.88
N HIS A 84 -11.65 25.41 -11.43
CA HIS A 84 -10.38 24.68 -11.45
C HIS A 84 -9.81 24.42 -10.05
N GLY A 85 -10.06 25.32 -9.08
CA GLY A 85 -9.64 25.14 -7.70
C GLY A 85 -10.30 23.93 -7.05
N GLU A 86 -11.64 23.83 -7.14
CA GLU A 86 -12.38 22.71 -6.55
C GLU A 86 -12.00 21.36 -7.18
N TYR A 87 -11.73 21.32 -8.49
CA TYR A 87 -11.22 20.10 -9.14
C TYR A 87 -9.82 19.74 -8.65
N ALA A 88 -8.92 20.72 -8.53
CA ALA A 88 -7.56 20.49 -8.05
C ALA A 88 -7.57 19.90 -6.62
N GLU A 89 -8.38 20.48 -5.73
CA GLU A 89 -8.54 19.98 -4.36
C GLU A 89 -9.04 18.51 -4.31
N GLN A 90 -10.01 18.17 -5.15
CA GLN A 90 -10.49 16.77 -5.22
C GLN A 90 -9.44 15.82 -5.78
N VAL A 91 -8.67 16.25 -6.76
CA VAL A 91 -7.54 15.48 -7.29
C VAL A 91 -6.49 15.27 -6.20
N ASP A 92 -6.07 16.33 -5.51
CA ASP A 92 -5.06 16.26 -4.45
C ASP A 92 -5.45 15.27 -3.36
N ILE A 93 -6.67 15.40 -2.81
CA ILE A 93 -7.18 14.52 -1.75
C ILE A 93 -7.22 13.07 -2.20
N ASN A 94 -7.84 12.80 -3.35
CA ASN A 94 -8.08 11.43 -3.78
C ASN A 94 -6.81 10.74 -4.28
N PHE A 95 -5.91 11.45 -4.98
CA PHE A 95 -4.64 10.88 -5.39
C PHE A 95 -3.69 10.66 -4.21
N HIS A 96 -3.67 11.57 -3.23
CA HIS A 96 -2.94 11.34 -1.99
C HIS A 96 -3.45 10.08 -1.27
N ASN A 97 -4.77 9.96 -1.11
CA ASN A 97 -5.39 8.78 -0.47
C ASN A 97 -5.12 7.49 -1.25
N ALA A 98 -5.18 7.52 -2.57
CA ALA A 98 -4.85 6.37 -3.41
C ALA A 98 -3.39 5.94 -3.21
N ASP A 99 -2.45 6.89 -3.17
CA ASP A 99 -1.03 6.61 -2.89
C ASP A 99 -0.84 5.97 -1.51
N GLN A 100 -1.46 6.53 -0.46
CA GLN A 100 -1.40 5.96 0.89
C GLN A 100 -1.90 4.52 0.91
N ILE A 101 -3.04 4.26 0.28
CA ILE A 101 -3.65 2.92 0.20
C ILE A 101 -2.74 1.94 -0.55
N MET A 102 -2.16 2.34 -1.68
CA MET A 102 -1.24 1.50 -2.45
C MET A 102 0.01 1.13 -1.66
N HIS A 103 0.45 2.00 -0.75
CA HIS A 103 1.56 1.74 0.17
C HIS A 103 1.11 1.06 1.48
N ASN A 104 -0.09 0.48 1.51
CA ASN A 104 -0.67 -0.19 2.69
C ASN A 104 -0.75 0.75 3.92
N ARG A 105 -1.00 2.03 3.68
CA ARG A 105 -1.23 3.05 4.70
C ARG A 105 -2.69 3.46 4.71
N ARG A 106 -3.11 4.15 5.78
CA ARG A 106 -4.48 4.67 5.88
C ARG A 106 -4.64 5.91 5.00
N ALA A 107 -5.76 6.03 4.29
CA ALA A 107 -6.21 7.28 3.71
C ALA A 107 -6.40 8.33 4.81
N ASP A 108 -5.78 9.49 4.70
CA ASP A 108 -5.70 10.51 5.75
C ASP A 108 -5.97 11.94 5.25
N ALA A 109 -6.23 12.12 3.96
CA ALA A 109 -6.69 13.38 3.40
C ALA A 109 -8.23 13.45 3.37
N THR A 110 -8.81 14.55 3.87
CA THR A 110 -10.26 14.73 3.93
C THR A 110 -10.68 16.21 3.94
N LYS A 111 -11.86 16.48 3.40
CA LYS A 111 -12.57 17.77 3.57
C LYS A 111 -13.54 17.78 4.77
N ASP A 112 -13.67 16.69 5.50
CA ASP A 112 -14.60 16.59 6.61
C ASP A 112 -14.27 17.64 7.69
N GLY A 113 -15.27 18.41 8.07
CA GLY A 113 -15.13 19.48 9.04
C GLY A 113 -14.47 20.76 8.51
N VAL A 114 -14.17 20.85 7.22
CA VAL A 114 -13.67 22.08 6.58
C VAL A 114 -14.86 22.89 6.05
N GLY A 115 -15.09 24.08 6.61
CA GLY A 115 -16.16 24.99 6.18
C GLY A 115 -15.79 25.72 4.87
N ARG A 116 -16.81 26.19 4.15
CA ARG A 116 -16.60 26.96 2.89
C ARG A 116 -15.80 28.25 3.07
N THR A 117 -15.75 28.80 4.29
CA THR A 117 -15.01 30.01 4.63
C THR A 117 -13.77 29.74 5.47
N ALA A 118 -13.41 28.45 5.61
CA ALA A 118 -12.21 28.06 6.31
C ALA A 118 -10.95 28.56 5.56
N PRO A 119 -9.86 28.81 6.27
CA PRO A 119 -8.61 29.20 5.64
C PRO A 119 -7.92 28.02 4.93
N GLU A 120 -8.23 26.80 5.31
CA GLU A 120 -7.77 25.58 4.66
C GLU A 120 -8.78 25.06 3.63
N ASP A 121 -8.31 24.34 2.62
CA ASP A 121 -9.15 23.67 1.63
C ASP A 121 -9.45 22.21 2.00
N TYR A 122 -8.52 21.57 2.68
CA TYR A 122 -8.67 20.21 3.20
C TYR A 122 -7.64 19.93 4.32
N ARG A 123 -7.66 18.74 4.87
CA ARG A 123 -6.71 18.29 5.91
C ARG A 123 -6.06 16.98 5.51
N VAL A 124 -4.75 16.86 5.84
CA VAL A 124 -3.99 15.61 5.73
C VAL A 124 -3.50 15.25 7.11
N ASN A 125 -3.90 14.09 7.61
CA ASN A 125 -3.58 13.64 8.97
C ASN A 125 -3.92 14.70 10.05
N GLY A 126 -5.01 15.43 9.84
CA GLY A 126 -5.46 16.51 10.72
C GLY A 126 -4.74 17.86 10.54
N VAL A 127 -3.68 17.93 9.74
CA VAL A 127 -2.96 19.17 9.41
C VAL A 127 -3.70 19.92 8.32
N ALA A 128 -3.92 21.22 8.51
CA ALA A 128 -4.58 22.09 7.54
C ALA A 128 -3.71 22.26 6.28
N VAL A 129 -4.33 22.09 5.12
CA VAL A 129 -3.69 22.27 3.81
C VAL A 129 -4.47 23.27 2.99
N GLN A 130 -3.75 24.18 2.36
CA GLN A 130 -4.29 25.12 1.39
C GLN A 130 -3.72 24.77 0.01
N SER A 131 -4.59 24.39 -0.91
CA SER A 131 -4.22 24.14 -2.31
C SER A 131 -4.40 25.40 -3.13
N LYS A 132 -3.41 25.77 -3.94
CA LYS A 132 -3.47 26.93 -4.84
C LYS A 132 -3.19 26.51 -6.26
N TYR A 133 -4.25 26.43 -7.04
CA TYR A 133 -4.14 26.21 -8.49
C TYR A 133 -4.15 27.55 -9.21
N ILE A 134 -2.96 28.12 -9.46
CA ILE A 134 -2.79 29.44 -10.05
C ILE A 134 -1.87 29.34 -11.25
N ASN A 135 -2.24 30.01 -12.34
CA ASN A 135 -1.42 30.02 -13.53
C ASN A 135 -0.24 31.01 -13.37
N GLY A 136 0.98 30.49 -13.45
CA GLY A 136 2.22 31.22 -13.40
C GLY A 136 2.87 31.25 -12.01
N THR A 137 4.20 30.97 -11.98
CA THR A 137 4.99 30.83 -10.74
C THR A 137 4.97 32.09 -9.86
N ASN A 138 5.08 33.30 -10.47
CA ASN A 138 5.07 34.53 -9.71
C ASN A 138 3.71 34.81 -9.07
N ASN A 139 2.62 34.53 -9.79
CA ASN A 139 1.27 34.68 -9.26
C ASN A 139 1.03 33.70 -8.12
N SER A 140 1.47 32.43 -8.25
CA SER A 140 1.37 31.42 -7.21
C SER A 140 2.11 31.84 -5.95
N LEU A 141 3.34 32.35 -6.08
CA LEU A 141 4.14 32.82 -4.94
C LEU A 141 3.48 33.99 -4.23
N SER A 142 3.01 35.02 -4.96
CA SER A 142 2.32 36.18 -4.40
C SER A 142 1.09 35.76 -3.59
N HIS A 143 0.26 34.88 -4.14
CA HIS A 143 -0.93 34.38 -3.45
C HIS A 143 -0.60 33.56 -2.20
N VAL A 144 0.46 32.75 -2.24
CA VAL A 144 0.91 32.01 -1.06
C VAL A 144 1.35 32.94 0.05
N LEU A 145 2.14 33.97 -0.29
CA LEU A 145 2.63 34.96 0.68
C LEU A 145 1.47 35.80 1.28
N GLU A 146 0.53 36.25 0.46
CA GLU A 146 -0.67 36.97 0.92
C GLU A 146 -1.51 36.11 1.85
N HIS A 147 -1.66 34.83 1.52
CA HIS A 147 -2.42 33.88 2.33
C HIS A 147 -1.73 33.62 3.67
N LEU A 148 -0.42 33.37 3.68
CA LEU A 148 0.36 33.21 4.90
C LEU A 148 0.29 34.45 5.81
N GLU A 149 0.33 35.66 5.25
CA GLU A 149 0.18 36.87 6.04
C GLU A 149 -1.23 37.01 6.64
N LYS A 150 -2.26 36.71 5.86
CA LYS A 150 -3.65 36.77 6.30
C LYS A 150 -3.99 35.75 7.41
N TYR A 151 -3.35 34.59 7.38
CA TYR A 151 -3.64 33.47 8.29
C TYR A 151 -2.40 33.03 9.07
N LYS A 152 -1.54 33.97 9.44
CA LYS A 152 -0.25 33.73 10.11
C LYS A 152 -0.35 32.96 11.44
N ASP A 153 -1.53 32.94 12.06
CA ASP A 153 -1.78 32.21 13.31
C ASP A 153 -2.25 30.76 13.09
N ILE A 154 -2.38 30.33 11.82
CA ILE A 154 -2.83 28.98 11.46
C ILE A 154 -1.62 28.16 10.98
N ASN A 155 -1.41 26.99 11.61
CA ASN A 155 -0.36 26.09 11.23
C ASN A 155 -0.80 25.26 10.01
N PHE A 156 -0.35 25.67 8.81
CA PHE A 156 -0.48 24.86 7.60
C PHE A 156 0.69 23.87 7.55
N GLY A 157 0.41 22.60 7.23
CA GLY A 157 1.47 21.63 6.99
C GLY A 157 2.40 22.09 5.85
N GLN A 158 3.69 22.03 6.11
CA GLN A 158 4.76 22.29 5.13
C GLN A 158 5.10 21.04 4.37
#